data_fc047d6369968b31dc2ad3ab9f709c49
#
_entry.id   fc047d6369968b31dc2ad3ab9f709c49
#
_cell.length_a   1.000
_cell.length_b   1.000
_cell.length_c   1.000
_cell.angle_alpha   90.00
_cell.angle_beta   90.00
_cell.angle_gamma   90.00
#
_symmetry.space_group_name_H-M   'P 1'
#
loop_
_entity.id
_entity.type
_entity.pdbx_description
1 polymer ?
#
loop_
_entity_poly.entity_id
_entity_poly.type
_entity_poly.pdbx_seq_one_letter_code
_entity_poly.pdbx_strand_id
1 'polypeptide(L)'
;MRAFPMALIATVLIFPGARAAELPAVVQKPAVDVYAQPAFDAPKVTTLSRDTAVTISAQQGLWYQLQMPTGTPGYVRVNDVRINQPGTGGGDANLRVLMGGKAGQGRVTETAGVRGIDESDLKSAAFDQARLGAMLGYRVDASKAAAYASEEGWQATQVAYAGEAKRGKSGGKPAQDSAPSTAASARAVSGMLGSLGGEMSSMFSAAAKVAPKGEDELAAEELALGPEITGRILGARPLWDEALAQWRVNLVGQWVASQTSRPQLPWTFGVIDTPEVNAFAAPGGYILVTRGLYELLSSDSELAAVLGHEISHCVQRDHYNVIRKQELATAGKDRALRGVDAGYDSVAGTYARRYAEEHGATIMLTALDREAEYRADEGAQVYLARAGLNPLALYSVLQKFVALGRDAPGLAQLYKTHPPFDARIDRIDQRGYGALEPYTNLA
;
A
#
# COMPACT_ATOMS: atom_id res chain seq x y z
N MET A 1 53.16 -49.88 -40.12
CA MET A 1 52.13 -49.45 -39.20
C MET A 1 51.77 -48.01 -39.55
N ARG A 2 50.65 -47.79 -40.22
CA ARG A 2 50.11 -46.46 -40.61
C ARG A 2 49.06 -46.04 -39.59
N ALA A 3 49.33 -44.90 -38.90
CA ALA A 3 48.35 -44.32 -37.97
C ALA A 3 47.34 -43.52 -38.76
N PHE A 4 46.03 -43.77 -38.56
CA PHE A 4 44.91 -43.00 -39.04
C PHE A 4 44.63 -41.85 -38.05
N PRO A 5 44.43 -40.60 -38.45
CA PRO A 5 43.95 -39.56 -37.56
C PRO A 5 42.42 -39.67 -37.39
N MET A 6 42.00 -39.78 -36.17
CA MET A 6 40.59 -39.79 -35.75
C MET A 6 40.12 -38.30 -35.75
N ALA A 7 39.30 -37.93 -36.70
CA ALA A 7 38.67 -36.61 -36.75
C ALA A 7 37.54 -36.54 -35.70
N LEU A 8 37.70 -35.68 -34.69
CA LEU A 8 36.71 -35.36 -33.69
C LEU A 8 35.68 -34.42 -34.33
N ILE A 9 34.49 -34.92 -34.68
CA ILE A 9 33.35 -34.10 -35.11
C ILE A 9 32.71 -33.50 -33.84
N ALA A 10 32.99 -32.21 -33.60
CA ALA A 10 32.30 -31.44 -32.55
C ALA A 10 30.88 -31.13 -33.06
N THR A 11 29.90 -31.86 -32.58
CA THR A 11 28.49 -31.55 -32.78
C THR A 11 28.13 -30.31 -31.94
N VAL A 12 28.02 -29.16 -32.58
CA VAL A 12 27.50 -27.95 -31.96
C VAL A 12 26.01 -28.16 -31.78
N LEU A 13 25.62 -28.48 -30.55
CA LEU A 13 24.21 -28.44 -30.13
C LEU A 13 23.75 -26.98 -30.08
N ILE A 14 23.11 -26.51 -31.14
CA ILE A 14 22.39 -25.24 -31.15
C ILE A 14 21.15 -25.47 -30.25
N PHE A 15 21.27 -25.06 -28.98
CA PHE A 15 20.11 -24.91 -28.11
C PHE A 15 19.24 -23.78 -28.74
N PRO A 16 17.95 -24.03 -29.01
CA PRO A 16 17.06 -22.93 -29.37
C PRO A 16 17.10 -21.92 -28.23
N GLY A 17 17.66 -20.74 -28.50
CA GLY A 17 17.72 -19.67 -27.52
C GLY A 17 16.34 -19.48 -26.91
N ALA A 18 16.24 -19.54 -25.60
CA ALA A 18 15.02 -19.21 -24.89
C ALA A 18 14.59 -17.83 -25.40
N ARG A 19 13.45 -17.78 -26.09
CA ARG A 19 12.89 -16.53 -26.61
C ARG A 19 12.72 -15.64 -25.39
N ALA A 20 13.34 -14.44 -25.38
CA ALA A 20 13.14 -13.49 -24.32
C ALA A 20 11.63 -13.28 -24.15
N ALA A 21 11.14 -13.33 -22.93
CA ALA A 21 9.73 -13.07 -22.67
C ALA A 21 9.43 -11.65 -23.19
N GLU A 22 8.35 -11.52 -23.92
CA GLU A 22 7.93 -10.28 -24.59
C GLU A 22 6.63 -9.83 -23.96
N LEU A 23 6.57 -8.58 -23.49
CA LEU A 23 5.39 -8.04 -22.81
C LEU A 23 4.71 -7.01 -23.71
N PRO A 24 3.50 -7.32 -24.26
CA PRO A 24 2.79 -6.40 -25.13
C PRO A 24 2.25 -5.21 -24.36
N ALA A 25 2.38 -4.03 -24.95
CA ALA A 25 1.90 -2.78 -24.41
C ALA A 25 1.41 -1.84 -25.53
N VAL A 26 0.74 -0.76 -25.15
CA VAL A 26 0.19 0.25 -26.06
C VAL A 26 0.59 1.64 -25.60
N VAL A 27 0.96 2.50 -26.52
CA VAL A 27 1.27 3.91 -26.25
C VAL A 27 0.00 4.65 -25.79
N GLN A 28 0.08 5.34 -24.65
CA GLN A 28 -1.07 6.02 -24.02
C GLN A 28 -1.13 7.51 -24.34
N LYS A 29 0.01 8.18 -24.45
CA LYS A 29 0.08 9.61 -24.68
C LYS A 29 -0.05 9.93 -26.18
N PRO A 30 -0.51 11.14 -26.56
CA PRO A 30 -0.67 11.55 -27.96
C PRO A 30 0.61 11.41 -28.79
N ALA A 31 1.76 11.70 -28.17
CA ALA A 31 3.10 11.52 -28.74
C ALA A 31 4.08 11.13 -27.63
N VAL A 32 4.91 10.14 -27.89
CA VAL A 32 5.91 9.61 -26.97
C VAL A 32 7.24 9.57 -27.68
N ASP A 33 8.21 10.29 -27.14
CA ASP A 33 9.60 10.22 -27.63
C ASP A 33 10.26 8.95 -27.13
N VAL A 34 10.88 8.22 -28.03
CA VAL A 34 11.70 7.04 -27.76
C VAL A 34 13.16 7.46 -27.73
N TYR A 35 13.84 7.13 -26.66
CA TYR A 35 15.24 7.50 -26.43
C TYR A 35 16.19 6.32 -26.71
N ALA A 36 17.44 6.62 -27.07
CA ALA A 36 18.46 5.58 -27.27
C ALA A 36 18.97 4.95 -25.96
N GLN A 37 18.78 5.64 -24.82
CA GLN A 37 19.14 5.20 -23.47
C GLN A 37 18.05 5.64 -22.49
N PRO A 38 17.94 5.05 -21.28
CA PRO A 38 16.95 5.39 -20.27
C PRO A 38 17.30 6.70 -19.55
N ALA A 39 17.40 7.79 -20.31
CA ALA A 39 17.76 9.13 -19.84
C ALA A 39 17.12 10.20 -20.74
N PHE A 40 16.73 11.35 -20.18
CA PHE A 40 16.06 12.44 -20.92
C PHE A 40 17.02 13.23 -21.83
N ASP A 41 18.30 13.21 -21.54
CA ASP A 41 19.37 13.84 -22.33
C ASP A 41 19.91 12.91 -23.45
N ALA A 42 19.44 11.66 -23.50
CA ALA A 42 19.80 10.72 -24.55
C ALA A 42 19.22 11.13 -25.92
N PRO A 43 19.88 10.78 -27.04
CA PRO A 43 19.35 11.03 -28.36
C PRO A 43 17.97 10.40 -28.57
N LYS A 44 17.06 11.16 -29.18
CA LYS A 44 15.76 10.64 -29.61
C LYS A 44 15.93 9.75 -30.84
N VAL A 45 15.37 8.54 -30.76
CA VAL A 45 15.38 7.55 -31.86
C VAL A 45 14.19 7.77 -32.80
N THR A 46 13.00 7.97 -32.22
CA THR A 46 11.75 8.18 -32.95
C THR A 46 10.69 8.77 -32.00
N THR A 47 9.52 9.10 -32.56
CA THR A 47 8.32 9.45 -31.80
C THR A 47 7.19 8.49 -32.16
N LEU A 48 6.53 7.92 -31.15
CA LEU A 48 5.38 7.02 -31.32
C LEU A 48 4.09 7.80 -31.02
N SER A 49 3.05 7.52 -31.82
CA SER A 49 1.71 8.08 -31.59
C SER A 49 0.89 7.21 -30.66
N ARG A 50 -0.18 7.78 -30.09
CA ARG A 50 -1.16 7.04 -29.28
C ARG A 50 -1.64 5.80 -30.04
N ASP A 51 -1.99 4.77 -29.27
CA ASP A 51 -2.49 3.47 -29.74
C ASP A 51 -1.49 2.65 -30.56
N THR A 52 -0.22 3.11 -30.68
CA THR A 52 0.83 2.30 -31.27
C THR A 52 1.11 1.09 -30.37
N ALA A 53 0.97 -0.11 -30.93
CA ALA A 53 1.36 -1.35 -30.24
C ALA A 53 2.89 -1.44 -30.15
N VAL A 54 3.38 -1.77 -28.97
CA VAL A 54 4.81 -1.92 -28.68
C VAL A 54 5.06 -3.19 -27.86
N THR A 55 6.30 -3.64 -27.85
CA THR A 55 6.73 -4.80 -27.06
C THR A 55 7.81 -4.38 -26.10
N ILE A 56 7.55 -4.56 -24.80
CA ILE A 56 8.52 -4.33 -23.73
C ILE A 56 9.41 -5.57 -23.61
N SER A 57 10.72 -5.37 -23.62
CA SER A 57 11.72 -6.43 -23.46
C SER A 57 12.41 -6.41 -22.09
N ALA A 58 12.42 -5.25 -21.40
CA ALA A 58 13.00 -5.09 -20.07
C ALA A 58 12.47 -3.81 -19.39
N GLN A 59 12.71 -3.70 -18.08
CA GLN A 59 12.56 -2.46 -17.31
C GLN A 59 13.90 -2.09 -16.68
N GLN A 60 14.28 -0.81 -16.76
CA GLN A 60 15.43 -0.23 -16.10
C GLN A 60 14.99 1.01 -15.29
N GLY A 61 14.93 0.90 -13.99
CA GLY A 61 14.32 1.92 -13.14
C GLY A 61 12.88 2.21 -13.57
N LEU A 62 12.59 3.47 -13.92
CA LEU A 62 11.27 3.91 -14.40
C LEU A 62 11.20 4.06 -15.93
N TRP A 63 12.01 3.26 -16.67
CA TRP A 63 12.02 3.21 -18.11
C TRP A 63 11.76 1.79 -18.60
N TYR A 64 10.93 1.66 -19.64
CA TYR A 64 10.77 0.42 -20.38
C TYR A 64 11.65 0.42 -21.61
N GLN A 65 12.34 -0.69 -21.80
CA GLN A 65 13.07 -0.99 -23.02
C GLN A 65 12.11 -1.62 -24.03
N LEU A 66 11.98 -1.00 -25.19
CA LEU A 66 11.15 -1.46 -26.29
C LEU A 66 11.97 -2.23 -27.35
N GLN A 67 11.36 -3.23 -27.95
CA GLN A 67 11.86 -3.84 -29.16
C GLN A 67 11.51 -2.94 -30.34
N MET A 68 12.53 -2.44 -31.04
CA MET A 68 12.33 -1.60 -32.20
C MET A 68 12.56 -2.39 -33.49
N PRO A 69 11.85 -2.07 -34.60
CA PRO A 69 12.03 -2.73 -35.89
C PRO A 69 13.47 -2.66 -36.44
N THR A 70 14.23 -1.65 -36.03
CA THR A 70 15.63 -1.47 -36.39
C THR A 70 16.59 -2.44 -35.71
N GLY A 71 16.13 -3.23 -34.75
CA GLY A 71 16.94 -4.13 -33.93
C GLY A 71 17.71 -3.44 -32.79
N THR A 72 17.80 -2.10 -32.78
CA THR A 72 18.37 -1.33 -31.69
C THR A 72 17.28 -1.05 -30.66
N PRO A 73 17.48 -1.27 -29.34
CA PRO A 73 16.49 -1.00 -28.33
C PRO A 73 16.17 0.50 -28.23
N GLY A 74 14.92 0.83 -27.93
CA GLY A 74 14.47 2.18 -27.58
C GLY A 74 13.94 2.20 -26.16
N TYR A 75 13.91 3.38 -25.54
CA TYR A 75 13.47 3.54 -24.15
C TYR A 75 12.36 4.58 -24.04
N VAL A 76 11.32 4.25 -23.27
CA VAL A 76 10.19 5.14 -22.93
C VAL A 76 9.92 5.10 -21.42
N ARG A 77 9.27 6.11 -20.88
CA ARG A 77 8.90 6.12 -19.46
C ARG A 77 7.79 5.11 -19.16
N VAL A 78 7.75 4.62 -17.91
CA VAL A 78 6.74 3.62 -17.48
C VAL A 78 5.31 4.10 -17.65
N ASN A 79 5.07 5.42 -17.63
CA ASN A 79 3.75 6.03 -17.81
C ASN A 79 3.47 6.50 -19.25
N ASP A 80 4.33 6.17 -20.20
CA ASP A 80 4.11 6.46 -21.63
C ASP A 80 3.35 5.34 -22.32
N VAL A 81 3.44 4.13 -21.78
CA VAL A 81 2.80 2.93 -22.33
C VAL A 81 2.00 2.21 -21.25
N ARG A 82 0.95 1.54 -21.68
CA ARG A 82 0.12 0.69 -20.82
C ARG A 82 0.35 -0.77 -21.19
N ILE A 83 0.70 -1.59 -20.20
CA ILE A 83 0.79 -3.04 -20.39
C ILE A 83 -0.62 -3.58 -20.64
N ASN A 84 -0.77 -4.30 -21.74
CA ASN A 84 -2.00 -5.03 -22.01
C ASN A 84 -2.10 -6.21 -21.05
N GLN A 85 -3.29 -6.44 -20.48
CA GLN A 85 -3.48 -7.62 -19.63
C GLN A 85 -3.13 -8.87 -20.42
N PRO A 86 -2.17 -9.68 -19.96
CA PRO A 86 -1.91 -10.96 -20.59
C PRO A 86 -3.15 -11.85 -20.44
N GLY A 87 -3.47 -12.61 -21.46
CA GLY A 87 -4.40 -13.72 -21.32
C GLY A 87 -3.92 -14.69 -20.25
N THR A 88 -4.81 -15.52 -19.74
CA THR A 88 -4.55 -16.54 -18.72
C THR A 88 -3.24 -17.30 -19.00
N GLY A 89 -2.26 -17.25 -18.07
CA GLY A 89 -1.06 -18.09 -18.07
C GLY A 89 0.29 -17.41 -18.30
N GLY A 90 0.36 -16.05 -18.42
CA GLY A 90 1.62 -15.33 -18.73
C GLY A 90 2.31 -14.59 -17.56
N GLY A 91 1.73 -14.56 -16.35
CA GLY A 91 2.11 -13.66 -15.28
C GLY A 91 3.59 -13.72 -14.86
N ASP A 92 4.15 -14.89 -14.62
CA ASP A 92 5.55 -15.04 -14.21
C ASP A 92 6.55 -14.68 -15.33
N ALA A 93 6.21 -14.99 -16.59
CA ALA A 93 7.04 -14.64 -17.73
C ALA A 93 7.07 -13.12 -17.92
N ASN A 94 5.92 -12.45 -17.80
CA ASN A 94 5.79 -11.00 -17.89
C ASN A 94 6.57 -10.29 -16.78
N LEU A 95 6.49 -10.82 -15.56
CA LEU A 95 7.20 -10.26 -14.42
C LEU A 95 8.72 -10.34 -14.62
N ARG A 96 9.24 -11.44 -15.19
CA ARG A 96 10.69 -11.56 -15.51
C ARG A 96 11.19 -10.46 -16.45
N VAL A 97 10.35 -10.03 -17.40
CA VAL A 97 10.66 -8.89 -18.28
C VAL A 97 10.83 -7.61 -17.45
N LEU A 98 9.89 -7.34 -16.54
CA LEU A 98 9.89 -6.11 -15.73
C LEU A 98 10.96 -6.11 -14.63
N MET A 99 11.42 -7.27 -14.18
CA MET A 99 12.43 -7.40 -13.14
C MET A 99 13.86 -7.58 -13.67
N GLY A 100 14.10 -7.37 -14.97
CA GLY A 100 15.44 -7.39 -15.59
C GLY A 100 16.18 -8.72 -15.42
N GLY A 101 15.47 -9.85 -15.43
CA GLY A 101 16.07 -11.18 -15.23
C GLY A 101 16.49 -11.50 -13.79
N LYS A 102 16.37 -10.56 -12.85
CA LYS A 102 16.64 -10.78 -11.42
C LYS A 102 15.51 -11.53 -10.69
N ALA A 103 14.40 -11.80 -11.36
CA ALA A 103 13.32 -12.66 -10.87
C ALA A 103 13.75 -14.12 -10.81
N GLY A 104 14.78 -14.43 -10.06
CA GLY A 104 15.37 -15.76 -9.99
C GLY A 104 15.38 -16.38 -8.61
N GLN A 105 15.08 -15.64 -7.57
CA GLN A 105 15.12 -16.18 -6.20
C GLN A 105 13.80 -16.09 -5.44
N GLY A 106 12.84 -15.25 -5.85
CA GLY A 106 11.48 -15.24 -5.33
C GLY A 106 10.53 -15.85 -6.35
N ARG A 107 10.19 -17.12 -6.22
CA ARG A 107 9.09 -17.73 -6.95
C ARG A 107 7.79 -17.15 -6.40
N VAL A 108 7.11 -16.28 -7.16
CA VAL A 108 5.66 -16.03 -6.99
C VAL A 108 4.88 -17.30 -7.39
N THR A 109 5.61 -18.35 -7.81
CA THR A 109 5.07 -19.65 -8.15
C THR A 109 4.88 -20.49 -6.90
N GLU A 110 3.68 -21.01 -6.75
CA GLU A 110 3.29 -22.13 -5.94
C GLU A 110 4.45 -22.95 -5.35
N THR A 111 4.89 -22.59 -4.16
CA THR A 111 5.40 -23.60 -3.27
C THR A 111 4.16 -24.37 -2.83
N ALA A 112 3.91 -25.50 -3.46
CA ALA A 112 2.81 -26.39 -3.09
C ALA A 112 2.84 -26.59 -1.57
N GLY A 113 1.89 -25.95 -0.86
CA GLY A 113 1.75 -26.08 0.58
C GLY A 113 1.80 -24.82 1.42
N VAL A 114 2.25 -23.65 0.91
CA VAL A 114 2.17 -22.38 1.67
C VAL A 114 0.88 -21.67 1.29
N ARG A 115 -0.12 -21.83 2.14
CA ARG A 115 -1.41 -21.18 2.04
C ARG A 115 -1.25 -19.71 2.46
N GLY A 116 -1.81 -18.78 1.69
CA GLY A 116 -1.86 -17.38 2.02
C GLY A 116 -2.67 -17.07 3.30
N ILE A 117 -2.68 -15.80 3.70
CA ILE A 117 -3.50 -15.35 4.84
C ILE A 117 -4.94 -15.23 4.38
N ASP A 118 -5.83 -16.05 4.93
CA ASP A 118 -7.26 -15.92 4.69
C ASP A 118 -8.01 -15.37 5.91
N GLU A 119 -9.31 -15.12 5.74
CA GLU A 119 -10.16 -14.59 6.79
C GLU A 119 -10.19 -15.51 8.02
N SER A 120 -10.19 -16.82 7.81
CA SER A 120 -10.21 -17.79 8.92
C SER A 120 -8.91 -17.76 9.72
N ASP A 121 -7.76 -17.57 9.03
CA ASP A 121 -6.46 -17.40 9.67
C ASP A 121 -6.45 -16.17 10.59
N LEU A 122 -6.89 -15.01 10.08
CA LEU A 122 -6.89 -13.78 10.85
C LEU A 122 -7.95 -13.74 11.96
N LYS A 123 -9.07 -14.44 11.78
CA LYS A 123 -10.11 -14.53 12.79
C LYS A 123 -9.69 -15.41 13.97
N SER A 124 -9.00 -16.51 13.70
CA SER A 124 -8.58 -17.50 14.69
C SER A 124 -7.20 -17.26 15.28
N ALA A 125 -6.40 -16.36 14.70
CA ALA A 125 -5.04 -16.10 15.13
C ALA A 125 -4.99 -15.58 16.57
N ALA A 126 -4.17 -16.22 17.39
CA ALA A 126 -3.84 -15.70 18.71
C ALA A 126 -2.87 -14.51 18.59
N PHE A 127 -2.96 -13.60 19.55
CA PHE A 127 -1.99 -12.51 19.68
C PHE A 127 -0.60 -13.07 20.01
N ASP A 128 0.44 -12.68 19.24
CA ASP A 128 1.82 -13.10 19.45
C ASP A 128 2.69 -11.95 19.93
N GLN A 129 2.86 -11.86 21.26
CA GLN A 129 3.67 -10.83 21.92
C GLN A 129 5.16 -10.91 21.52
N ALA A 130 5.70 -12.11 21.32
CA ALA A 130 7.12 -12.28 21.04
C ALA A 130 7.45 -11.80 19.63
N ARG A 131 6.64 -12.15 18.63
CA ARG A 131 6.81 -11.68 17.25
C ARG A 131 6.55 -10.19 17.11
N LEU A 132 5.56 -9.64 17.82
CA LEU A 132 5.36 -8.19 17.87
C LEU A 132 6.58 -7.50 18.47
N GLY A 133 7.15 -8.03 19.58
CA GLY A 133 8.38 -7.53 20.17
C GLY A 133 9.56 -7.56 19.21
N ALA A 134 9.72 -8.64 18.44
CA ALA A 134 10.73 -8.74 17.39
C ALA A 134 10.55 -7.67 16.30
N MET A 135 9.32 -7.43 15.82
CA MET A 135 9.03 -6.38 14.86
C MET A 135 9.38 -4.99 15.40
N LEU A 136 9.03 -4.71 16.66
CA LEU A 136 9.37 -3.45 17.33
C LEU A 136 10.88 -3.25 17.46
N GLY A 137 11.66 -4.33 17.53
CA GLY A 137 13.12 -4.30 17.56
C GLY A 137 13.77 -3.75 16.28
N TYR A 138 13.07 -3.79 15.15
CA TYR A 138 13.53 -3.22 13.87
C TYR A 138 13.10 -1.76 13.67
N ARG A 139 12.33 -1.18 14.58
CA ARG A 139 11.92 0.23 14.48
C ARG A 139 13.12 1.15 14.45
N VAL A 140 13.09 2.12 13.54
CA VAL A 140 14.10 3.18 13.45
C VAL A 140 13.50 4.54 13.81
N ASP A 141 14.33 5.43 14.33
CA ASP A 141 13.94 6.81 14.53
C ASP A 141 14.11 7.66 13.26
N ALA A 142 13.57 8.87 13.28
CA ALA A 142 13.62 9.78 12.14
C ALA A 142 15.06 10.15 11.73
N SER A 143 16.02 10.16 12.70
CA SER A 143 17.42 10.52 12.41
C SER A 143 18.13 9.43 11.61
N LYS A 144 17.92 8.17 11.96
CA LYS A 144 18.45 7.03 11.19
C LYS A 144 17.88 6.96 9.79
N ALA A 145 16.55 7.18 9.66
CA ALA A 145 15.90 7.22 8.36
C ALA A 145 16.41 8.37 7.49
N ALA A 146 16.63 9.55 8.07
CA ALA A 146 17.21 10.70 7.38
C ALA A 146 18.67 10.46 6.95
N ALA A 147 19.47 9.77 7.78
CA ALA A 147 20.83 9.39 7.42
C ALA A 147 20.83 8.44 6.20
N TYR A 148 20.00 7.40 6.25
CA TYR A 148 19.82 6.49 5.12
C TYR A 148 19.39 7.23 3.83
N ALA A 149 18.39 8.10 3.93
CA ALA A 149 17.94 8.90 2.80
C ALA A 149 19.05 9.79 2.21
N SER A 150 19.89 10.36 3.08
CA SER A 150 21.06 11.15 2.64
C SER A 150 22.12 10.30 1.93
N GLU A 151 22.35 9.07 2.39
CA GLU A 151 23.25 8.11 1.73
C GLU A 151 22.73 7.71 0.34
N GLU A 152 21.41 7.54 0.21
CA GLU A 152 20.75 7.25 -1.06
C GLU A 152 20.55 8.49 -1.97
N GLY A 153 20.95 9.69 -1.49
CA GLY A 153 20.83 10.94 -2.25
C GLY A 153 19.40 11.52 -2.27
N TRP A 154 18.50 11.04 -1.44
CA TRP A 154 17.12 11.55 -1.36
C TRP A 154 17.10 12.88 -0.59
N GLN A 155 16.35 13.85 -1.13
CA GLN A 155 16.25 15.16 -0.52
C GLN A 155 14.78 15.50 -0.25
N ALA A 156 14.47 15.84 0.99
CA ALA A 156 13.13 16.28 1.36
C ALA A 156 12.75 17.56 0.61
N THR A 157 11.54 17.59 0.06
CA THR A 157 10.98 18.73 -0.65
C THR A 157 9.62 19.13 -0.10
N GLN A 158 9.16 20.34 -0.45
CA GLN A 158 7.86 20.84 -0.01
C GLN A 158 6.87 20.72 -1.16
N VAL A 159 5.89 19.85 -1.02
CA VAL A 159 4.78 19.68 -1.97
C VAL A 159 3.47 19.84 -1.21
N ALA A 160 2.62 20.75 -1.67
CA ALA A 160 1.30 20.95 -1.07
C ALA A 160 0.38 19.76 -1.34
N TYR A 161 -0.36 19.33 -0.32
CA TYR A 161 -1.36 18.27 -0.46
C TYR A 161 -2.71 18.74 0.10
N ALA A 162 -3.66 19.01 -0.78
CA ALA A 162 -4.98 19.53 -0.40
C ALA A 162 -5.78 18.56 0.49
N GLY A 163 -5.54 17.24 0.35
CA GLY A 163 -6.13 16.21 1.18
C GLY A 163 -5.75 16.33 2.66
N GLU A 164 -4.51 16.76 2.96
CA GLU A 164 -4.04 16.98 4.33
C GLU A 164 -4.45 18.36 4.90
N ALA A 165 -4.51 19.40 4.05
CA ALA A 165 -4.80 20.77 4.48
C ALA A 165 -6.16 20.92 5.19
N LYS A 166 -7.12 20.08 4.87
CA LYS A 166 -8.43 20.06 5.52
C LYS A 166 -8.37 19.53 6.96
N ARG A 167 -7.34 18.78 7.33
CA ARG A 167 -7.15 18.22 8.69
C ARG A 167 -6.15 19.01 9.54
N GLY A 168 -5.17 19.66 8.94
CA GLY A 168 -4.12 20.42 9.64
C GLY A 168 -4.54 21.78 10.20
N LYS A 169 -5.73 22.28 9.92
CA LYS A 169 -6.26 23.56 10.47
C LYS A 169 -7.01 23.41 11.78
N SER A 170 -6.98 22.27 12.43
CA SER A 170 -7.62 22.03 13.72
C SER A 170 -6.75 22.42 14.94
N GLY A 171 -5.83 23.36 14.76
CA GLY A 171 -5.14 24.05 15.87
C GLY A 171 -5.94 25.21 16.46
N GLY A 172 -7.21 25.34 16.11
CA GLY A 172 -8.11 26.31 16.69
C GLY A 172 -9.49 25.67 16.87
N LYS A 173 -9.95 25.49 18.10
CA LYS A 173 -11.23 24.97 18.56
C LYS A 173 -11.76 23.78 17.74
N PRO A 174 -12.16 22.65 18.34
CA PRO A 174 -12.69 21.52 17.59
C PRO A 174 -13.77 22.05 16.64
N ALA A 175 -13.57 21.86 15.33
CA ALA A 175 -14.64 22.06 14.38
C ALA A 175 -15.72 21.06 14.78
N GLN A 176 -16.76 21.56 15.42
CA GLN A 176 -18.01 20.83 15.51
C GLN A 176 -18.34 20.45 14.08
N ASP A 177 -18.27 19.15 13.79
CA ASP A 177 -18.85 18.61 12.59
C ASP A 177 -20.25 19.22 12.46
N SER A 178 -20.50 19.88 11.33
CA SER A 178 -21.78 20.48 10.99
C SER A 178 -22.82 19.41 10.57
N ALA A 179 -22.85 18.29 11.28
CA ALA A 179 -24.08 17.57 11.48
C ALA A 179 -24.88 18.41 12.48
N PRO A 180 -26.15 18.72 12.21
CA PRO A 180 -26.99 19.43 13.17
C PRO A 180 -26.84 18.71 14.49
N SER A 181 -26.30 19.41 15.51
CA SER A 181 -25.94 18.79 16.77
C SER A 181 -27.18 18.08 17.29
N THR A 182 -27.17 16.75 17.28
CA THR A 182 -28.21 15.94 17.90
C THR A 182 -28.45 16.36 19.36
N ALA A 183 -27.42 16.95 19.98
CA ALA A 183 -27.50 17.54 21.31
C ALA A 183 -28.29 18.87 21.35
N ALA A 184 -28.21 19.72 20.33
CA ALA A 184 -29.03 20.93 20.25
C ALA A 184 -30.47 20.58 19.85
N SER A 185 -30.66 19.64 18.92
CA SER A 185 -31.94 19.09 18.56
C SER A 185 -32.55 18.31 19.73
N ALA A 186 -31.77 17.54 20.49
CA ALA A 186 -32.22 16.83 21.68
C ALA A 186 -32.62 17.81 22.81
N ARG A 187 -31.92 18.95 23.00
CA ARG A 187 -32.31 19.98 23.97
C ARG A 187 -33.54 20.75 23.53
N ALA A 188 -33.73 21.05 22.25
CA ALA A 188 -34.92 21.69 21.73
C ALA A 188 -36.15 20.76 21.83
N VAL A 189 -35.99 19.47 21.55
CA VAL A 189 -37.01 18.44 21.67
C VAL A 189 -37.30 18.11 23.14
N SER A 190 -36.29 18.10 24.03
CA SER A 190 -36.44 17.93 25.47
C SER A 190 -37.25 19.08 26.11
N GLY A 191 -37.09 20.32 25.63
CA GLY A 191 -37.87 21.46 26.03
C GLY A 191 -39.37 21.36 25.60
N MET A 192 -39.61 20.72 24.46
CA MET A 192 -40.98 20.50 23.95
C MET A 192 -41.68 19.26 24.56
N LEU A 193 -40.92 18.29 25.05
CA LEU A 193 -41.42 17.01 25.59
C LEU A 193 -41.51 16.96 27.12
N GLY A 194 -41.23 18.07 27.81
CA GLY A 194 -41.35 18.18 29.26
C GLY A 194 -42.79 17.95 29.81
N SER A 195 -43.72 17.65 28.92
CA SER A 195 -45.12 17.35 29.30
C SER A 195 -45.56 15.90 29.03
N LEU A 196 -44.68 15.04 28.49
CA LEU A 196 -45.03 13.64 28.19
C LEU A 196 -44.17 12.68 29.02
N GLY A 197 -44.78 12.03 29.95
CA GLY A 197 -44.41 11.03 30.93
C GLY A 197 -42.97 10.47 30.98
N GLY A 198 -42.53 10.21 32.21
CA GLY A 198 -41.15 9.87 32.63
C GLY A 198 -40.43 8.68 31.98
N GLU A 199 -41.06 7.81 31.21
CA GLU A 199 -40.41 6.67 30.56
C GLU A 199 -39.70 7.04 29.26
N MET A 200 -40.20 8.02 28.51
CA MET A 200 -39.50 8.53 27.31
C MET A 200 -38.33 9.43 27.67
N SER A 201 -38.36 10.11 28.81
CA SER A 201 -37.23 10.91 29.31
C SER A 201 -35.99 10.07 29.62
N SER A 202 -36.14 8.82 30.06
CA SER A 202 -35.05 7.90 30.32
C SER A 202 -34.37 7.39 29.02
N MET A 203 -35.15 7.17 27.95
CA MET A 203 -34.62 6.80 26.64
C MET A 203 -33.84 7.94 25.98
N PHE A 204 -34.31 9.19 26.11
CA PHE A 204 -33.60 10.36 25.57
C PHE A 204 -32.40 10.77 26.42
N SER A 205 -32.40 10.56 27.73
CA SER A 205 -31.25 10.77 28.59
C SER A 205 -30.17 9.72 28.38
N ALA A 206 -30.51 8.50 27.95
CA ALA A 206 -29.57 7.49 27.52
C ALA A 206 -28.93 7.84 26.16
N ALA A 207 -29.67 8.44 25.23
CA ALA A 207 -29.14 8.94 23.96
C ALA A 207 -28.23 10.17 24.14
N ALA A 208 -28.51 11.03 25.12
CA ALA A 208 -27.70 12.21 25.44
C ALA A 208 -26.39 11.87 26.19
N LYS A 209 -26.26 10.68 26.76
CA LYS A 209 -25.01 10.20 27.41
C LYS A 209 -23.96 9.65 26.48
N VAL A 210 -24.21 9.60 25.17
CA VAL A 210 -23.18 9.36 24.16
C VAL A 210 -22.60 10.71 23.76
N ALA A 211 -21.82 11.32 24.64
CA ALA A 211 -20.98 12.42 24.24
C ALA A 211 -20.05 11.93 23.10
N PRO A 212 -19.93 12.65 21.98
CA PRO A 212 -18.96 12.29 20.97
C PRO A 212 -17.57 12.25 21.62
N LYS A 213 -16.82 11.16 21.41
CA LYS A 213 -15.45 11.01 21.91
C LYS A 213 -14.60 12.19 21.42
N GLY A 214 -13.75 12.71 22.31
CA GLY A 214 -12.78 13.76 21.96
C GLY A 214 -11.68 13.22 21.04
N GLU A 215 -10.97 14.11 20.34
CA GLU A 215 -9.87 13.72 19.44
C GLU A 215 -8.77 12.95 20.18
N ASP A 216 -8.46 13.30 21.44
CA ASP A 216 -7.45 12.63 22.25
C ASP A 216 -7.85 11.19 22.59
N GLU A 217 -9.14 10.96 22.88
CA GLU A 217 -9.69 9.63 23.14
C GLU A 217 -9.66 8.77 21.88
N LEU A 218 -10.03 9.35 20.72
CA LEU A 218 -9.95 8.70 19.43
C LEU A 218 -8.52 8.33 19.04
N ALA A 219 -7.57 9.22 19.32
CA ALA A 219 -6.16 8.97 19.07
C ALA A 219 -5.62 7.85 20.00
N ALA A 220 -6.02 7.82 21.27
CA ALA A 220 -5.63 6.76 22.20
C ALA A 220 -6.17 5.39 21.76
N GLU A 221 -7.41 5.30 21.31
CA GLU A 221 -7.99 4.06 20.77
C GLU A 221 -7.30 3.59 19.50
N GLU A 222 -7.03 4.51 18.56
CA GLU A 222 -6.30 4.21 17.34
C GLU A 222 -4.92 3.61 17.66
N LEU A 223 -4.19 4.24 18.58
CA LEU A 223 -2.86 3.79 19.00
C LEU A 223 -2.89 2.43 19.73
N ALA A 224 -3.96 2.13 20.46
CA ALA A 224 -4.11 0.85 21.15
C ALA A 224 -4.49 -0.31 20.20
N LEU A 225 -5.24 -0.03 19.13
CA LEU A 225 -5.65 -1.03 18.13
C LEU A 225 -4.47 -1.56 17.31
N GLY A 226 -3.50 -0.70 16.97
CA GLY A 226 -2.37 -1.07 16.12
C GLY A 226 -1.61 -2.31 16.59
N PRO A 227 -1.03 -2.30 17.79
CA PRO A 227 -0.32 -3.47 18.31
C PRO A 227 -1.20 -4.71 18.47
N GLU A 228 -2.47 -4.57 18.87
CA GLU A 228 -3.40 -5.71 19.01
C GLU A 228 -3.69 -6.41 17.67
N ILE A 229 -4.00 -5.63 16.63
CA ILE A 229 -4.24 -6.17 15.29
C ILE A 229 -2.95 -6.75 14.70
N THR A 230 -1.83 -6.03 14.80
CA THR A 230 -0.53 -6.46 14.28
C THR A 230 -0.05 -7.74 14.97
N GLY A 231 -0.16 -7.83 16.28
CA GLY A 231 0.22 -9.02 17.03
C GLY A 231 -0.59 -10.26 16.63
N ARG A 232 -1.85 -10.11 16.22
CA ARG A 232 -2.68 -11.21 15.70
C ARG A 232 -2.28 -11.58 14.27
N ILE A 233 -1.97 -10.61 13.39
CA ILE A 233 -1.45 -10.92 12.06
C ILE A 233 -0.15 -11.70 12.18
N LEU A 234 0.74 -11.28 13.09
CA LEU A 234 2.00 -11.96 13.37
C LEU A 234 1.79 -13.35 14.02
N GLY A 235 0.68 -13.55 14.74
CA GLY A 235 0.26 -14.87 15.23
C GLY A 235 -0.13 -15.81 14.09
N ALA A 236 -0.78 -15.28 13.05
CA ALA A 236 -1.13 -16.06 11.85
C ALA A 236 0.09 -16.35 10.97
N ARG A 237 0.99 -15.39 10.80
CA ARG A 237 2.19 -15.51 9.95
C ARG A 237 3.39 -14.85 10.64
N PRO A 238 4.56 -15.53 10.70
CA PRO A 238 5.77 -14.94 11.30
C PRO A 238 6.33 -13.82 10.46
N LEU A 239 7.21 -13.02 11.05
CA LEU A 239 8.12 -12.17 10.28
C LEU A 239 9.00 -13.05 9.39
N TRP A 240 9.29 -12.54 8.19
CA TRP A 240 10.30 -13.16 7.35
C TRP A 240 11.67 -13.03 7.99
N ASP A 241 12.37 -14.17 8.13
CA ASP A 241 13.69 -14.23 8.78
C ASP A 241 14.80 -13.72 7.82
N GLU A 242 14.68 -12.47 7.42
CA GLU A 242 15.63 -11.73 6.60
C GLU A 242 15.82 -10.33 7.20
N ALA A 243 16.84 -10.20 8.03
CA ALA A 243 17.08 -8.99 8.80
C ALA A 243 17.28 -7.73 7.92
N LEU A 244 17.92 -7.88 6.75
CA LEU A 244 18.12 -6.76 5.84
C LEU A 244 16.78 -6.25 5.27
N ALA A 245 15.84 -7.15 4.97
CA ALA A 245 14.51 -6.75 4.52
C ALA A 245 13.75 -6.01 5.63
N GLN A 246 13.82 -6.49 6.88
CA GLN A 246 13.19 -5.84 8.02
C GLN A 246 13.77 -4.43 8.26
N TRP A 247 15.09 -4.26 8.22
CA TRP A 247 15.71 -2.95 8.34
C TRP A 247 15.33 -2.03 7.18
N ARG A 248 15.37 -2.53 5.94
CA ARG A 248 15.07 -1.74 4.74
C ARG A 248 13.65 -1.17 4.77
N VAL A 249 12.62 -1.98 5.09
CA VAL A 249 11.24 -1.48 5.16
C VAL A 249 11.06 -0.43 6.26
N ASN A 250 11.79 -0.54 7.38
CA ASN A 250 11.75 0.45 8.44
C ASN A 250 12.47 1.75 8.07
N LEU A 251 13.63 1.69 7.42
CA LEU A 251 14.38 2.87 6.98
C LEU A 251 13.60 3.66 5.93
N VAL A 252 13.17 2.99 4.86
CA VAL A 252 12.38 3.59 3.78
C VAL A 252 11.03 4.09 4.30
N GLY A 253 10.30 3.25 5.04
CA GLY A 253 8.99 3.59 5.58
C GLY A 253 9.02 4.77 6.53
N GLN A 254 9.96 4.79 7.48
CA GLN A 254 10.12 5.90 8.42
C GLN A 254 10.50 7.21 7.71
N TRP A 255 11.33 7.14 6.67
CA TRP A 255 11.65 8.32 5.86
C TRP A 255 10.41 8.89 5.18
N VAL A 256 9.63 8.05 4.50
CA VAL A 256 8.37 8.48 3.85
C VAL A 256 7.36 8.98 4.88
N ALA A 257 7.19 8.28 6.00
CA ALA A 257 6.28 8.67 7.07
C ALA A 257 6.62 10.02 7.70
N SER A 258 7.91 10.36 7.78
CA SER A 258 8.39 11.67 8.27
C SER A 258 7.97 12.84 7.37
N GLN A 259 7.56 12.58 6.12
CA GLN A 259 7.11 13.58 5.15
C GLN A 259 5.58 13.79 5.17
N THR A 260 4.87 13.16 6.10
CA THR A 260 3.40 13.24 6.22
C THR A 260 2.96 14.24 7.29
N SER A 261 1.66 14.47 7.40
CA SER A 261 1.07 15.29 8.48
C SER A 261 1.02 14.58 9.84
N ARG A 262 1.40 13.31 9.93
CA ARG A 262 1.41 12.53 11.19
C ARG A 262 2.77 11.83 11.45
N PRO A 263 3.91 12.57 11.40
CA PRO A 263 5.23 11.96 11.58
C PRO A 263 5.47 11.43 12.99
N GLN A 264 4.67 11.87 13.96
CA GLN A 264 4.76 11.51 15.39
C GLN A 264 4.14 10.14 15.71
N LEU A 265 3.43 9.48 14.77
CA LEU A 265 2.93 8.14 15.02
C LEU A 265 4.09 7.16 15.28
N PRO A 266 3.86 6.10 16.07
CA PRO A 266 4.88 5.10 16.36
C PRO A 266 5.11 4.18 15.16
N TRP A 267 5.45 4.76 14.00
CA TRP A 267 5.62 4.04 12.75
C TRP A 267 6.51 2.81 12.91
N THR A 268 5.98 1.68 12.48
CA THR A 268 6.64 0.38 12.60
C THR A 268 6.29 -0.45 11.37
N PHE A 269 7.31 -0.97 10.73
CA PHE A 269 7.16 -1.72 9.48
C PHE A 269 7.71 -3.13 9.67
N GLY A 270 7.14 -4.10 8.96
CA GLY A 270 7.63 -5.47 8.98
C GLY A 270 7.32 -6.20 7.68
N VAL A 271 8.16 -7.19 7.36
CA VAL A 271 7.92 -8.12 6.26
C VAL A 271 7.50 -9.45 6.86
N ILE A 272 6.32 -9.97 6.49
CA ILE A 272 5.81 -11.26 6.95
C ILE A 272 6.07 -12.35 5.91
N ASP A 273 6.35 -13.54 6.39
CA ASP A 273 6.70 -14.69 5.55
C ASP A 273 5.46 -15.34 4.91
N THR A 274 5.02 -14.76 3.82
CA THR A 274 3.98 -15.31 2.95
C THR A 274 4.27 -14.95 1.49
N PRO A 275 4.05 -15.89 0.55
CA PRO A 275 4.34 -15.66 -0.87
C PRO A 275 3.29 -14.81 -1.59
N GLU A 276 2.18 -14.49 -0.95
CA GLU A 276 1.16 -13.60 -1.53
C GLU A 276 1.69 -12.20 -1.76
N VAL A 277 1.06 -11.48 -2.67
CA VAL A 277 1.33 -10.07 -2.94
C VAL A 277 0.30 -9.25 -2.19
N ASN A 278 0.64 -8.71 -1.02
CA ASN A 278 -0.25 -7.89 -0.22
C ASN A 278 0.51 -7.00 0.77
N ALA A 279 -0.18 -5.99 1.32
CA ALA A 279 0.25 -5.19 2.45
C ALA A 279 -0.93 -4.91 3.38
N PHE A 280 -0.65 -4.47 4.61
CA PHE A 280 -1.65 -4.20 5.64
C PHE A 280 -1.28 -2.95 6.42
N ALA A 281 -2.17 -1.98 6.49
CA ALA A 281 -2.03 -0.73 7.24
C ALA A 281 -2.89 -0.76 8.52
N ALA A 282 -2.40 -1.37 9.59
CA ALA A 282 -3.10 -1.36 10.86
C ALA A 282 -3.11 0.06 11.49
N PRO A 283 -4.17 0.44 12.22
CA PRO A 283 -4.27 1.75 12.87
C PRO A 283 -3.02 2.10 13.69
N GLY A 284 -2.76 3.39 13.85
CA GLY A 284 -1.65 3.86 14.70
C GLY A 284 -0.25 3.72 14.08
N GLY A 285 -0.13 3.40 12.77
CA GLY A 285 1.14 3.43 12.05
C GLY A 285 1.89 2.09 12.02
N TYR A 286 1.19 0.97 12.10
CA TYR A 286 1.76 -0.37 11.95
C TYR A 286 1.48 -0.89 10.54
N ILE A 287 2.54 -1.15 9.77
CA ILE A 287 2.45 -1.58 8.38
C ILE A 287 3.20 -2.89 8.19
N LEU A 288 2.52 -3.87 7.60
CA LEU A 288 3.09 -5.16 7.24
C LEU A 288 3.06 -5.34 5.72
N VAL A 289 4.18 -5.77 5.16
CA VAL A 289 4.32 -6.12 3.75
C VAL A 289 4.58 -7.62 3.66
N THR A 290 3.95 -8.31 2.73
CA THR A 290 4.22 -9.72 2.51
C THR A 290 5.56 -9.90 1.79
N ARG A 291 6.23 -11.04 2.02
CA ARG A 291 7.47 -11.39 1.32
C ARG A 291 7.25 -11.38 -0.20
N GLY A 292 6.13 -11.96 -0.68
CA GLY A 292 5.83 -11.97 -2.11
C GLY A 292 5.73 -10.58 -2.73
N LEU A 293 5.14 -9.60 -2.03
CA LEU A 293 5.12 -8.22 -2.49
C LEU A 293 6.51 -7.59 -2.42
N TYR A 294 7.23 -7.77 -1.31
CA TYR A 294 8.58 -7.23 -1.14
C TYR A 294 9.54 -7.69 -2.24
N GLU A 295 9.53 -8.98 -2.58
CA GLU A 295 10.35 -9.58 -3.64
C GLU A 295 9.98 -9.08 -5.06
N LEU A 296 8.75 -8.61 -5.25
CA LEU A 296 8.28 -8.01 -6.50
C LEU A 296 8.87 -6.61 -6.76
N LEU A 297 9.29 -5.91 -5.71
CA LEU A 297 9.75 -4.53 -5.78
C LEU A 297 11.24 -4.47 -6.14
N SER A 298 11.58 -3.78 -7.24
CA SER A 298 12.92 -3.76 -7.81
C SER A 298 13.80 -2.63 -7.25
N SER A 299 13.21 -1.65 -6.55
CA SER A 299 13.91 -0.45 -6.05
C SER A 299 13.31 0.05 -4.74
N ASP A 300 14.04 0.93 -4.05
CA ASP A 300 13.52 1.63 -2.87
C ASP A 300 12.40 2.59 -3.22
N SER A 301 12.41 3.18 -4.42
CA SER A 301 11.29 4.02 -4.88
C SER A 301 9.99 3.24 -5.02
N GLU A 302 10.03 2.00 -5.54
CA GLU A 302 8.85 1.14 -5.61
C GLU A 302 8.41 0.66 -4.21
N LEU A 303 9.35 0.34 -3.33
CA LEU A 303 9.05 0.03 -1.93
C LEU A 303 8.42 1.23 -1.24
N ALA A 304 8.99 2.42 -1.40
CA ALA A 304 8.44 3.66 -0.88
C ALA A 304 7.03 3.96 -1.42
N ALA A 305 6.74 3.61 -2.67
CA ALA A 305 5.42 3.79 -3.27
C ALA A 305 4.35 2.90 -2.59
N VAL A 306 4.66 1.63 -2.36
CA VAL A 306 3.79 0.71 -1.62
C VAL A 306 3.61 1.20 -0.18
N LEU A 307 4.72 1.47 0.52
CA LEU A 307 4.66 1.95 1.90
C LEU A 307 3.94 3.30 2.00
N GLY A 308 4.12 4.20 1.02
CA GLY A 308 3.44 5.49 0.94
C GLY A 308 1.92 5.35 0.80
N HIS A 309 1.44 4.35 0.07
CA HIS A 309 0.03 4.01 -0.04
C HIS A 309 -0.53 3.56 1.32
N GLU A 310 0.14 2.62 1.99
CA GLU A 310 -0.25 2.14 3.31
C GLU A 310 -0.15 3.23 4.40
N ILE A 311 0.91 4.05 4.35
CA ILE A 311 1.08 5.23 5.20
C ILE A 311 -0.10 6.19 5.01
N SER A 312 -0.56 6.41 3.77
CA SER A 312 -1.71 7.28 3.49
C SER A 312 -2.98 6.79 4.19
N HIS A 313 -3.26 5.48 4.18
CA HIS A 313 -4.38 4.91 4.93
C HIS A 313 -4.30 5.17 6.44
N CYS A 314 -3.10 5.04 7.04
CA CYS A 314 -2.89 5.38 8.45
C CYS A 314 -3.06 6.89 8.72
N VAL A 315 -2.51 7.75 7.85
CA VAL A 315 -2.63 9.21 7.96
C VAL A 315 -4.11 9.64 7.86
N GLN A 316 -4.87 9.03 6.96
CA GLN A 316 -6.31 9.26 6.74
C GLN A 316 -7.20 8.56 7.78
N ARG A 317 -6.64 7.64 8.59
CA ARG A 317 -7.38 6.80 9.56
C ARG A 317 -8.43 5.91 8.88
N ASP A 318 -8.20 5.45 7.66
CA ASP A 318 -9.24 4.78 6.87
C ASP A 318 -9.76 3.52 7.57
N HIS A 319 -8.89 2.57 7.97
CA HIS A 319 -9.30 1.36 8.71
C HIS A 319 -9.88 1.68 10.09
N TYR A 320 -9.31 2.66 10.81
CA TYR A 320 -9.87 3.08 12.09
C TYR A 320 -11.29 3.63 11.96
N ASN A 321 -11.56 4.40 10.90
CA ASN A 321 -12.92 4.91 10.64
C ASN A 321 -13.90 3.78 10.31
N VAL A 322 -13.47 2.72 9.61
CA VAL A 322 -14.29 1.52 9.36
C VAL A 322 -14.63 0.81 10.69
N ILE A 323 -13.63 0.59 11.54
CA ILE A 323 -13.80 0.01 12.88
C ILE A 323 -14.86 0.79 13.66
N ARG A 324 -14.70 2.11 13.75
CA ARG A 324 -15.64 2.98 14.45
C ARG A 324 -17.06 2.93 13.89
N LYS A 325 -17.19 2.93 12.56
CA LYS A 325 -18.49 2.84 11.90
C LYS A 325 -19.19 1.52 12.25
N GLN A 326 -18.46 0.41 12.27
CA GLN A 326 -18.99 -0.90 12.64
C GLN A 326 -19.45 -0.92 14.10
N GLU A 327 -18.67 -0.34 15.01
CA GLU A 327 -19.03 -0.24 16.42
C GLU A 327 -20.29 0.58 16.67
N LEU A 328 -20.39 1.75 16.05
CA LEU A 328 -21.56 2.60 16.17
C LEU A 328 -22.83 1.87 15.68
N ALA A 329 -22.68 1.06 14.60
CA ALA A 329 -23.78 0.24 14.09
C ALA A 329 -24.18 -0.90 15.05
N THR A 330 -23.20 -1.49 15.77
CA THR A 330 -23.41 -2.58 16.73
C THR A 330 -23.93 -2.03 18.07
N ALA A 331 -23.35 -0.93 18.55
CA ALA A 331 -23.78 -0.29 19.81
C ALA A 331 -25.25 0.18 19.77
N GLY A 332 -25.77 0.50 18.59
CA GLY A 332 -27.19 0.78 18.41
C GLY A 332 -28.09 -0.44 18.68
N LYS A 333 -27.54 -1.66 18.55
CA LYS A 333 -28.27 -2.92 18.80
C LYS A 333 -28.10 -3.45 20.24
N ASP A 334 -26.91 -3.27 20.82
CA ASP A 334 -26.54 -3.90 22.12
C ASP A 334 -26.79 -3.00 23.34
N ARG A 335 -26.99 -1.71 23.17
CA ARG A 335 -27.16 -0.75 24.28
C ARG A 335 -28.47 -0.87 25.04
N ALA A 336 -29.39 -1.70 24.53
CA ALA A 336 -30.58 -2.08 25.28
C ALA A 336 -30.28 -3.01 26.48
N LEU A 337 -29.04 -3.53 26.62
CA LEU A 337 -28.77 -4.66 27.51
C LEU A 337 -27.69 -4.48 28.59
N ARG A 338 -26.78 -3.46 28.60
CA ARG A 338 -25.74 -3.39 29.63
C ARG A 338 -25.24 -1.97 29.95
N GLY A 339 -25.37 -1.56 31.22
CA GLY A 339 -24.61 -0.46 31.79
C GLY A 339 -23.28 -0.97 32.34
N VAL A 340 -22.17 -0.28 32.05
CA VAL A 340 -20.86 -0.50 32.70
C VAL A 340 -20.13 0.84 32.83
N ASP A 341 -19.72 1.18 34.06
CA ASP A 341 -18.77 2.23 34.39
C ASP A 341 -17.35 1.65 34.41
N ALA A 342 -16.38 2.28 33.73
CA ALA A 342 -14.96 1.93 33.81
C ALA A 342 -14.04 3.16 33.63
N GLY A 343 -12.94 3.21 34.36
CA GLY A 343 -11.99 4.33 34.45
C GLY A 343 -11.09 4.52 33.23
N TYR A 344 -10.58 5.73 33.05
CA TYR A 344 -10.10 6.32 31.79
C TYR A 344 -8.87 5.65 31.14
N ASP A 345 -7.86 5.19 31.88
CA ASP A 345 -6.61 4.63 31.29
C ASP A 345 -6.71 3.16 30.87
N SER A 346 -7.74 2.47 31.33
CA SER A 346 -8.02 1.08 30.96
C SER A 346 -8.95 0.94 29.76
N VAL A 347 -9.65 2.02 29.36
CA VAL A 347 -10.75 1.96 28.39
C VAL A 347 -10.27 1.72 26.97
N ALA A 348 -9.25 2.46 26.48
CA ALA A 348 -8.74 2.31 25.13
C ALA A 348 -8.07 0.95 24.91
N GLY A 349 -7.23 0.51 25.85
CA GLY A 349 -6.58 -0.81 25.78
C GLY A 349 -7.58 -1.97 25.96
N THR A 350 -8.55 -1.84 26.84
CA THR A 350 -9.62 -2.82 27.03
C THR A 350 -10.50 -2.90 25.79
N TYR A 351 -10.81 -1.75 25.21
CA TYR A 351 -11.54 -1.64 23.95
C TYR A 351 -10.81 -2.34 22.79
N ALA A 352 -9.53 -1.99 22.56
CA ALA A 352 -8.74 -2.57 21.48
C ALA A 352 -8.62 -4.08 21.61
N ARG A 353 -8.39 -4.59 22.82
CA ARG A 353 -8.32 -6.03 23.11
C ARG A 353 -9.65 -6.71 22.85
N ARG A 354 -10.74 -6.17 23.35
CA ARG A 354 -12.07 -6.68 23.14
C ARG A 354 -12.46 -6.70 21.66
N TYR A 355 -12.20 -5.61 20.93
CA TYR A 355 -12.42 -5.55 19.49
C TYR A 355 -11.64 -6.65 18.76
N ALA A 356 -10.35 -6.79 19.10
CA ALA A 356 -9.48 -7.80 18.52
C ALA A 356 -9.90 -9.23 18.92
N GLU A 357 -10.45 -9.47 20.11
CA GLU A 357 -10.99 -10.77 20.53
C GLU A 357 -12.28 -11.12 19.77
N GLU A 358 -13.16 -10.15 19.52
CA GLU A 358 -14.42 -10.37 18.82
C GLU A 358 -14.25 -10.51 17.30
N HIS A 359 -13.34 -9.76 16.70
CA HIS A 359 -13.20 -9.64 15.24
C HIS A 359 -11.86 -10.17 14.70
N GLY A 360 -10.87 -10.42 15.57
CA GLY A 360 -9.51 -10.76 15.14
C GLY A 360 -8.87 -9.61 14.36
N ALA A 361 -8.08 -9.96 13.36
CA ALA A 361 -7.46 -9.01 12.44
C ALA A 361 -8.19 -8.94 11.08
N THR A 362 -9.42 -9.46 10.99
CA THR A 362 -10.18 -9.57 9.72
C THR A 362 -10.54 -8.23 9.12
N ILE A 363 -10.54 -7.17 9.93
CA ILE A 363 -10.74 -5.80 9.44
C ILE A 363 -9.72 -5.42 8.35
N MET A 364 -8.52 -5.98 8.42
CA MET A 364 -7.46 -5.75 7.44
C MET A 364 -7.74 -6.37 6.07
N LEU A 365 -8.75 -7.24 5.99
CA LEU A 365 -9.24 -7.82 4.74
C LEU A 365 -10.52 -7.14 4.23
N THR A 366 -10.99 -6.10 4.92
CA THR A 366 -12.17 -5.34 4.51
C THR A 366 -11.77 -4.33 3.44
N ALA A 367 -12.41 -4.41 2.27
CA ALA A 367 -12.19 -3.43 1.22
C ALA A 367 -12.60 -2.03 1.70
N LEU A 368 -11.74 -1.07 1.48
CA LEU A 368 -12.02 0.34 1.65
C LEU A 368 -12.86 0.86 0.47
N ASP A 369 -13.47 2.02 0.62
CA ASP A 369 -14.18 2.62 -0.50
C ASP A 369 -13.19 3.09 -1.58
N ARG A 370 -13.64 3.16 -2.83
CA ARG A 370 -12.78 3.53 -3.98
C ARG A 370 -12.13 4.89 -3.83
N GLU A 371 -12.81 5.83 -3.20
CA GLU A 371 -12.26 7.18 -3.02
C GLU A 371 -11.17 7.21 -1.95
N ALA A 372 -11.26 6.33 -0.94
CA ALA A 372 -10.16 6.13 0.02
C ALA A 372 -8.91 5.61 -0.69
N GLU A 373 -9.07 4.62 -1.57
CA GLU A 373 -7.97 4.06 -2.35
C GLU A 373 -7.33 5.09 -3.31
N TYR A 374 -8.16 5.86 -4.03
CA TYR A 374 -7.66 6.92 -4.91
C TYR A 374 -6.95 8.05 -4.12
N ARG A 375 -7.44 8.37 -2.91
CA ARG A 375 -6.75 9.30 -2.02
C ARG A 375 -5.44 8.71 -1.50
N ALA A 376 -5.39 7.41 -1.24
CA ALA A 376 -4.16 6.73 -0.83
C ALA A 376 -3.11 6.76 -1.94
N ASP A 377 -3.49 6.52 -3.19
CA ASP A 377 -2.62 6.66 -4.37
C ASP A 377 -2.09 8.08 -4.54
N GLU A 378 -2.97 9.08 -4.40
CA GLU A 378 -2.56 10.48 -4.46
C GLU A 378 -1.61 10.84 -3.31
N GLY A 379 -1.94 10.40 -2.09
CA GLY A 379 -1.08 10.59 -0.92
C GLY A 379 0.29 9.96 -1.12
N ALA A 380 0.35 8.72 -1.60
CA ALA A 380 1.59 8.04 -1.91
C ALA A 380 2.47 8.85 -2.87
N GLN A 381 1.91 9.33 -3.98
CA GLN A 381 2.65 10.13 -4.96
C GLN A 381 3.18 11.45 -4.37
N VAL A 382 2.40 12.11 -3.52
CA VAL A 382 2.84 13.34 -2.82
C VAL A 382 3.94 13.02 -1.81
N TYR A 383 3.82 11.95 -1.04
CA TYR A 383 4.83 11.57 -0.05
C TYR A 383 6.14 11.14 -0.70
N LEU A 384 6.07 10.45 -1.85
CA LEU A 384 7.25 10.15 -2.67
C LEU A 384 7.97 11.44 -3.08
N ALA A 385 7.26 12.39 -3.68
CA ALA A 385 7.83 13.66 -4.10
C ALA A 385 8.45 14.43 -2.93
N ARG A 386 7.76 14.49 -1.77
CA ARG A 386 8.28 15.10 -0.54
C ARG A 386 9.52 14.39 0.00
N ALA A 387 9.60 13.08 -0.17
CA ALA A 387 10.74 12.27 0.23
C ALA A 387 11.93 12.35 -0.75
N GLY A 388 11.81 13.11 -1.84
CA GLY A 388 12.84 13.18 -2.89
C GLY A 388 12.87 11.96 -3.80
N LEU A 389 11.76 11.24 -3.88
CA LEU A 389 11.58 10.04 -4.69
C LEU A 389 10.61 10.32 -5.85
N ASN A 390 10.71 9.51 -6.89
CA ASN A 390 9.92 9.72 -8.11
C ASN A 390 8.48 9.21 -7.94
N PRO A 391 7.44 10.06 -8.11
CA PRO A 391 6.03 9.67 -8.01
C PRO A 391 5.60 8.58 -9.01
N LEU A 392 6.34 8.41 -10.12
CA LEU A 392 6.07 7.35 -11.11
C LEU A 392 6.34 5.95 -10.57
N ALA A 393 7.02 5.81 -9.43
CA ALA A 393 7.26 4.51 -8.82
C ALA A 393 5.95 3.79 -8.48
N LEU A 394 4.89 4.51 -8.05
CA LEU A 394 3.57 3.93 -7.84
C LEU A 394 2.97 3.39 -9.15
N TYR A 395 3.09 4.15 -10.23
CA TYR A 395 2.64 3.72 -11.55
C TYR A 395 3.35 2.43 -12.00
N SER A 396 4.67 2.35 -11.78
CA SER A 396 5.47 1.15 -12.06
C SER A 396 4.95 -0.07 -11.29
N VAL A 397 4.70 0.07 -9.99
CA VAL A 397 4.15 -1.02 -9.16
C VAL A 397 2.78 -1.47 -9.66
N LEU A 398 1.87 -0.55 -9.96
CA LEU A 398 0.55 -0.89 -10.49
C LEU A 398 0.65 -1.62 -11.83
N GLN A 399 1.56 -1.22 -12.72
CA GLN A 399 1.82 -1.92 -13.98
C GLN A 399 2.36 -3.34 -13.76
N LYS A 400 3.19 -3.58 -12.75
CA LYS A 400 3.64 -4.93 -12.38
C LYS A 400 2.48 -5.81 -11.93
N PHE A 401 1.53 -5.26 -11.15
CA PHE A 401 0.31 -5.99 -10.78
C PHE A 401 -0.55 -6.33 -12.00
N VAL A 402 -0.70 -5.41 -12.95
CA VAL A 402 -1.39 -5.68 -14.22
C VAL A 402 -0.67 -6.78 -15.02
N ALA A 403 0.67 -6.75 -15.08
CA ALA A 403 1.47 -7.73 -15.79
C ALA A 403 1.37 -9.15 -15.21
N LEU A 404 1.17 -9.29 -13.90
CA LEU A 404 0.91 -10.58 -13.24
C LEU A 404 -0.42 -11.20 -13.71
N GLY A 405 -1.40 -10.37 -14.07
CA GLY A 405 -2.73 -10.80 -14.49
C GLY A 405 -3.71 -11.00 -13.33
N ARG A 406 -5.01 -10.87 -13.63
CA ARG A 406 -6.08 -10.96 -12.63
C ARG A 406 -6.20 -12.31 -11.97
N ASP A 407 -5.86 -13.36 -12.70
CA ASP A 407 -6.00 -14.76 -12.26
C ASP A 407 -4.75 -15.26 -11.51
N ALA A 408 -3.75 -14.39 -11.26
CA ALA A 408 -2.58 -14.76 -10.48
C ALA A 408 -3.00 -15.08 -9.03
N PRO A 409 -2.80 -16.31 -8.54
CA PRO A 409 -3.25 -16.71 -7.20
C PRO A 409 -2.71 -15.81 -6.10
N GLY A 410 -1.48 -15.31 -6.26
CA GLY A 410 -0.83 -14.41 -5.31
C GLY A 410 -1.47 -13.03 -5.20
N LEU A 411 -2.31 -12.61 -6.18
CA LEU A 411 -3.01 -11.33 -6.16
C LEU A 411 -4.48 -11.42 -5.68
N ALA A 412 -4.98 -12.63 -5.43
CA ALA A 412 -6.41 -12.83 -5.17
C ALA A 412 -6.93 -12.00 -3.97
N GLN A 413 -6.12 -11.87 -2.91
CA GLN A 413 -6.49 -11.09 -1.74
C GLN A 413 -6.41 -9.59 -2.02
N LEU A 414 -5.38 -9.13 -2.74
CA LEU A 414 -5.20 -7.73 -3.10
C LEU A 414 -6.35 -7.21 -3.98
N TYR A 415 -6.86 -8.04 -4.91
CA TYR A 415 -8.06 -7.72 -5.71
C TYR A 415 -9.36 -7.68 -4.91
N LYS A 416 -9.43 -8.36 -3.75
CA LYS A 416 -10.60 -8.31 -2.87
C LYS A 416 -10.62 -7.03 -2.04
N THR A 417 -9.47 -6.53 -1.64
CA THR A 417 -9.33 -5.38 -0.74
C THR A 417 -9.18 -4.06 -1.48
N HIS A 418 -8.69 -4.06 -2.72
CA HIS A 418 -8.43 -2.84 -3.51
C HIS A 418 -9.21 -2.83 -4.84
N PRO A 419 -9.51 -1.66 -5.40
CA PRO A 419 -10.07 -1.54 -6.74
C PRO A 419 -9.16 -2.16 -7.80
N PRO A 420 -9.70 -2.53 -8.97
CA PRO A 420 -8.90 -3.00 -10.09
C PRO A 420 -7.75 -2.05 -10.42
N PHE A 421 -6.55 -2.58 -10.63
CA PHE A 421 -5.34 -1.77 -10.85
C PHE A 421 -5.43 -0.90 -12.10
N ASP A 422 -6.11 -1.39 -13.15
CA ASP A 422 -6.40 -0.59 -14.34
C ASP A 422 -7.17 0.69 -13.98
N ALA A 423 -8.19 0.59 -13.11
CA ALA A 423 -8.97 1.74 -12.69
C ALA A 423 -8.14 2.74 -11.85
N ARG A 424 -7.20 2.25 -11.05
CA ARG A 424 -6.25 3.09 -10.29
C ARG A 424 -5.29 3.81 -11.23
N ILE A 425 -4.73 3.10 -12.23
CA ILE A 425 -3.88 3.70 -13.26
C ILE A 425 -4.67 4.72 -14.08
N ASP A 426 -5.89 4.38 -14.52
CA ASP A 426 -6.77 5.32 -15.27
C ASP A 426 -7.05 6.59 -14.47
N ARG A 427 -7.24 6.48 -13.16
CA ARG A 427 -7.43 7.64 -12.28
C ARG A 427 -6.18 8.52 -12.22
N ILE A 428 -4.99 7.93 -12.16
CA ILE A 428 -3.71 8.64 -12.20
C ILE A 428 -3.55 9.37 -13.54
N ASP A 429 -3.79 8.67 -14.66
CA ASP A 429 -3.68 9.23 -16.01
C ASP A 429 -4.65 10.41 -16.24
N GLN A 430 -5.91 10.26 -15.78
CA GLN A 430 -6.92 11.33 -15.88
C GLN A 430 -6.59 12.56 -15.05
N ARG A 431 -6.06 12.35 -13.84
CA ARG A 431 -5.67 13.44 -12.96
C ARG A 431 -4.40 14.14 -13.46
N GLY A 432 -3.50 13.39 -14.08
CA GLY A 432 -2.14 13.81 -14.39
C GLY A 432 -1.30 14.05 -13.11
N TYR A 433 -0.10 14.55 -13.28
CA TYR A 433 0.83 14.80 -12.18
C TYR A 433 0.73 16.23 -11.63
N GLY A 434 0.28 17.22 -12.43
CA GLY A 434 0.10 18.58 -11.97
C GLY A 434 1.34 19.16 -11.28
N ALA A 435 1.23 19.51 -10.00
CA ALA A 435 2.36 20.02 -9.20
C ALA A 435 3.47 18.98 -8.95
N LEU A 436 3.21 17.69 -9.20
CA LEU A 436 4.20 16.62 -9.09
C LEU A 436 5.02 16.41 -10.36
N GLU A 437 4.65 17.05 -11.48
CA GLU A 437 5.34 16.87 -12.78
C GLU A 437 6.86 17.05 -12.70
N PRO A 438 7.42 18.09 -12.02
CA PRO A 438 8.85 18.24 -11.88
C PRO A 438 9.56 17.05 -11.22
N TYR A 439 8.87 16.33 -10.34
CA TYR A 439 9.43 15.19 -9.59
C TYR A 439 9.37 13.88 -10.38
N THR A 440 8.61 13.83 -11.47
CA THR A 440 8.57 12.63 -12.35
C THR A 440 9.89 12.40 -13.10
N ASN A 441 10.79 13.38 -13.09
CA ASN A 441 12.11 13.30 -13.73
C ASN A 441 13.23 12.92 -12.75
N LEU A 442 12.92 12.71 -11.47
CA LEU A 442 13.89 12.17 -10.52
C LEU A 442 14.35 10.79 -10.95
N ALA A 443 15.58 10.43 -10.59
CA ALA A 443 16.21 9.15 -10.95
C ALA A 443 15.45 7.95 -10.32
#